data_e15d6132355c4a68fd3673c56d455f96
#
_entry.id   e15d6132355c4a68fd3673c56d455f96
#
_cell.length_a   1.000
_cell.length_b   1.000
_cell.length_c   1.000
_cell.angle_alpha   90.00
_cell.angle_beta   90.00
_cell.angle_gamma   90.00
#
_symmetry.space_group_name_H-M   'P 1'
#
loop_
_entity.id
_entity.type
_entity.pdbx_description
1 polymer ?
#
loop_
_entity_poly.entity_id
_entity_poly.type
_entity_poly.pdbx_seq_one_letter_code
_entity_poly.pdbx_strand_id
1 'polypeptide(L)'
;IEVQPNGCHFLKGNVQNNGYMNWWYKYDEAGEQRMRFIIAHRFAAFISGKFPESEINELCVLHDCDQNYENNDISYRQCVNPDHLFLGTVQDNIRDCINKGRYVKPPRMAGEDNYNATLTEQQAKFVIEYHYKITQKRLAEIVGCSTSAIEAIHRGLTWKHLPR
;
A
#
# COMPACT_ATOMS: atom_id res chain seq x y z
N ILE A 1 -12.71 18.05 19.74
CA ILE A 1 -11.79 16.94 20.08
C ILE A 1 -12.39 16.17 21.24
N GLU A 2 -12.31 14.85 21.14
CA GLU A 2 -12.66 13.92 22.20
C GLU A 2 -11.38 13.21 22.67
N VAL A 3 -11.06 13.35 23.95
CA VAL A 3 -9.86 12.73 24.52
C VAL A 3 -10.22 11.33 25.00
N GLN A 4 -9.52 10.33 24.49
CA GLN A 4 -9.71 8.92 24.83
C GLN A 4 -8.93 8.57 26.10
N PRO A 5 -9.31 7.50 26.83
CA PRO A 5 -8.61 7.08 28.06
C PRO A 5 -7.12 6.77 27.87
N ASN A 6 -6.70 6.37 26.65
CA ASN A 6 -5.31 6.12 26.29
C ASN A 6 -4.55 7.37 25.81
N GLY A 7 -5.11 8.57 25.99
CA GLY A 7 -4.52 9.84 25.61
C GLY A 7 -4.67 10.21 24.12
N CYS A 8 -5.30 9.37 23.30
CA CYS A 8 -5.59 9.73 21.92
C CYS A 8 -6.61 10.86 21.83
N HIS A 9 -6.38 11.79 20.91
CA HIS A 9 -7.30 12.89 20.62
C HIS A 9 -8.02 12.60 19.31
N PHE A 10 -9.34 12.36 19.38
CA PHE A 10 -10.16 12.13 18.19
C PHE A 10 -10.93 13.39 17.81
N LEU A 11 -10.91 13.71 16.52
CA LEU A 11 -11.79 14.76 15.99
C LEU A 11 -13.20 14.21 15.83
N LYS A 12 -14.21 15.06 16.07
CA LYS A 12 -15.60 14.73 15.70
C LYS A 12 -15.79 15.01 14.20
N GLY A 13 -16.25 14.02 13.47
CA GLY A 13 -16.51 14.15 12.02
C GLY A 13 -16.57 12.80 11.31
N ASN A 14 -16.59 12.85 9.98
CA ASN A 14 -16.68 11.64 9.17
C ASN A 14 -15.31 10.97 9.05
N VAL A 15 -15.25 9.74 9.50
CA VAL A 15 -14.11 8.84 9.35
C VAL A 15 -14.25 8.09 8.04
N GLN A 16 -13.18 8.05 7.25
CA GLN A 16 -13.15 7.28 6.00
C GLN A 16 -13.05 5.77 6.27
N ASN A 17 -13.39 4.94 5.30
CA ASN A 17 -13.29 3.47 5.41
C ASN A 17 -11.89 2.96 5.77
N ASN A 18 -10.85 3.74 5.49
CA ASN A 18 -9.47 3.44 5.85
C ASN A 18 -9.08 3.91 7.26
N GLY A 19 -10.03 4.43 8.05
CA GLY A 19 -9.83 4.90 9.43
C GLY A 19 -9.30 6.32 9.57
N TYR A 20 -8.90 6.98 8.49
CA TYR A 20 -8.40 8.35 8.53
C TYR A 20 -9.54 9.37 8.44
N MET A 21 -9.28 10.57 8.97
CA MET A 21 -10.13 11.73 8.80
C MET A 21 -9.45 12.75 7.90
N ASN A 22 -10.27 13.41 7.07
CA ASN A 22 -9.81 14.54 6.27
C ASN A 22 -10.22 15.83 6.96
N TRP A 23 -9.30 16.79 6.93
CA TRP A 23 -9.55 18.17 7.34
C TRP A 23 -9.59 19.07 6.11
N TRP A 24 -10.64 19.85 5.97
CA TRP A 24 -10.76 20.83 4.90
C TRP A 24 -10.37 22.19 5.42
N TYR A 25 -9.48 22.88 4.73
CA TYR A 25 -9.09 24.24 5.06
C TYR A 25 -9.11 25.14 3.83
N LYS A 26 -9.38 26.43 4.09
CA LYS A 26 -9.33 27.47 3.08
C LYS A 26 -7.96 28.12 3.11
N TYR A 27 -7.41 28.41 1.97
CA TYR A 27 -6.19 29.17 1.82
C TYR A 27 -6.33 30.17 0.68
N ASP A 28 -5.56 31.25 0.72
CA ASP A 28 -5.52 32.25 -0.33
C ASP A 28 -4.37 31.93 -1.28
N GLU A 29 -4.67 31.91 -2.58
CA GLU A 29 -3.67 31.73 -3.62
C GLU A 29 -3.90 32.78 -4.69
N ALA A 30 -2.98 33.73 -4.78
CA ALA A 30 -3.04 34.86 -5.72
C ALA A 30 -4.33 35.71 -5.62
N GLY A 31 -4.88 35.89 -4.41
CA GLY A 31 -6.11 36.66 -4.16
C GLY A 31 -7.41 35.86 -4.38
N GLU A 32 -7.31 34.58 -4.68
CA GLU A 32 -8.46 33.66 -4.79
C GLU A 32 -8.53 32.71 -3.59
N GLN A 33 -9.71 32.63 -2.96
CA GLN A 33 -9.95 31.64 -1.90
C GLN A 33 -10.12 30.24 -2.50
N ARG A 34 -9.20 29.34 -2.14
CA ARG A 34 -9.26 27.94 -2.53
C ARG A 34 -9.49 27.04 -1.32
N MET A 35 -10.06 25.86 -1.57
CA MET A 35 -10.20 24.81 -0.56
C MET A 35 -9.28 23.64 -0.86
N ARG A 36 -8.61 23.16 0.16
CA ARG A 36 -7.79 21.95 0.09
C ARG A 36 -8.13 21.03 1.24
N PHE A 37 -8.03 19.74 1.00
CA PHE A 37 -8.10 18.77 2.09
C PHE A 37 -6.70 18.27 2.44
N ILE A 38 -6.51 17.95 3.71
CA ILE A 38 -5.34 17.28 4.25
C ILE A 38 -5.81 16.20 5.22
N ILE A 39 -5.05 15.13 5.35
CA ILE A 39 -5.34 14.12 6.37
C ILE A 39 -5.13 14.76 7.75
N ALA A 40 -6.11 14.60 8.66
CA ALA A 40 -6.21 15.36 9.90
C ALA A 40 -4.97 15.25 10.80
N HIS A 41 -4.37 14.06 10.96
CA HIS A 41 -3.16 13.90 11.77
C HIS A 41 -1.93 14.61 11.16
N ARG A 42 -1.82 14.70 9.82
CA ARG A 42 -0.75 15.50 9.18
C ARG A 42 -0.96 16.98 9.43
N PHE A 43 -2.21 17.45 9.39
CA PHE A 43 -2.53 18.83 9.75
C PHE A 43 -2.21 19.13 11.22
N ALA A 44 -2.56 18.20 12.13
CA ALA A 44 -2.22 18.33 13.54
C ALA A 44 -0.70 18.37 13.77
N ALA A 45 0.07 17.52 13.10
CA ALA A 45 1.52 17.56 13.13
C ALA A 45 2.07 18.91 12.66
N PHE A 46 1.53 19.46 11.58
CA PHE A 46 1.91 20.74 11.02
C PHE A 46 1.65 21.91 12.01
N ILE A 47 0.41 22.05 12.50
CA ILE A 47 0.04 23.17 13.37
C ILE A 47 0.62 23.08 14.79
N SER A 48 1.07 21.90 15.22
CA SER A 48 1.68 21.69 16.53
C SER A 48 3.03 22.41 16.69
N GLY A 49 3.71 22.70 15.58
CA GLY A 49 5.08 23.21 15.58
C GLY A 49 6.14 22.22 16.09
N LYS A 50 5.74 20.96 16.39
CA LYS A 50 6.64 19.91 16.89
C LYS A 50 7.61 19.40 15.82
N PHE A 51 7.23 19.47 14.56
CA PHE A 51 7.98 18.95 13.43
C PHE A 51 8.28 20.07 12.41
N PRO A 52 9.47 20.06 11.77
CA PRO A 52 9.75 20.98 10.67
C PRO A 52 8.79 20.80 9.49
N GLU A 53 8.30 21.89 8.93
CA GLU A 53 7.36 21.84 7.80
C GLU A 53 7.93 21.10 6.59
N SER A 54 9.22 21.28 6.28
CA SER A 54 9.91 20.59 5.21
C SER A 54 9.83 19.06 5.38
N GLU A 55 10.05 18.57 6.60
CA GLU A 55 10.02 17.14 6.89
C GLU A 55 8.60 16.56 6.83
N ILE A 56 7.58 17.31 7.30
CA ILE A 56 6.18 16.86 7.20
C ILE A 56 5.78 16.66 5.74
N ASN A 57 6.30 17.47 4.82
CA ASN A 57 5.98 17.34 3.40
C ASN A 57 6.65 16.13 2.73
N GLU A 58 7.84 15.75 3.18
CA GLU A 58 8.65 14.67 2.58
C GLU A 58 8.45 13.31 3.25
N LEU A 59 8.15 13.30 4.56
CA LEU A 59 8.07 12.09 5.36
C LEU A 59 6.61 11.66 5.62
N CYS A 60 6.46 10.41 6.07
CA CYS A 60 5.21 9.91 6.61
C CYS A 60 5.02 10.43 8.04
N VAL A 61 3.81 10.86 8.37
CA VAL A 61 3.40 11.09 9.76
C VAL A 61 2.78 9.80 10.28
N LEU A 62 3.41 9.19 11.25
CA LEU A 62 3.11 7.85 11.78
C LEU A 62 2.56 7.97 13.21
N HIS A 63 1.83 6.93 13.65
CA HIS A 63 1.29 6.85 15.01
C HIS A 63 2.10 5.85 15.85
N ASP A 64 2.44 6.22 17.06
CA ASP A 64 3.00 5.30 18.07
C ASP A 64 1.93 4.73 19.00
N CYS A 65 0.79 5.40 19.11
CA CYS A 65 -0.36 4.97 19.93
C CYS A 65 -1.09 3.74 19.37
N ASP A 66 -0.79 3.30 18.18
CA ASP A 66 -1.40 2.14 17.53
C ASP A 66 -1.14 0.81 18.25
N GLN A 67 -0.08 0.72 19.06
CA GLN A 67 0.18 -0.42 19.96
C GLN A 67 -0.86 -0.60 21.07
N ASN A 68 -1.67 0.43 21.34
CA ASN A 68 -2.74 0.39 22.33
C ASN A 68 -4.06 -0.18 21.78
N TYR A 69 -4.05 -0.64 20.52
CA TYR A 69 -5.22 -1.15 19.81
C TYR A 69 -4.99 -2.59 19.36
N GLU A 70 -6.05 -3.36 19.24
CA GLU A 70 -5.97 -4.73 18.73
C GLU A 70 -5.56 -4.75 17.25
N ASN A 71 -5.02 -5.88 16.77
CA ASN A 71 -4.39 -5.97 15.44
C ASN A 71 -5.27 -5.52 14.26
N ASN A 72 -6.59 -5.63 14.38
CA ASN A 72 -7.53 -5.23 13.32
C ASN A 72 -8.24 -3.91 13.61
N ASP A 73 -7.98 -3.30 14.75
CA ASP A 73 -8.56 -2.00 15.10
C ASP A 73 -7.71 -0.87 14.50
N ILE A 74 -8.31 -0.15 13.56
CA ILE A 74 -7.69 0.99 12.87
C ILE A 74 -8.09 2.34 13.47
N SER A 75 -8.79 2.35 14.61
CA SER A 75 -9.29 3.58 15.25
C SER A 75 -8.18 4.56 15.64
N TYR A 76 -6.97 4.06 15.94
CA TYR A 76 -5.79 4.91 16.18
C TYR A 76 -5.51 5.92 15.05
N ARG A 77 -5.95 5.63 13.82
CA ARG A 77 -5.76 6.52 12.65
C ARG A 77 -6.53 7.82 12.75
N GLN A 78 -7.50 7.90 13.67
CA GLN A 78 -8.24 9.12 13.99
C GLN A 78 -7.47 10.02 14.97
N CYS A 79 -6.40 9.52 15.59
CA CYS A 79 -5.65 10.27 16.57
C CYS A 79 -4.93 11.46 15.92
N VAL A 80 -5.16 12.64 16.50
CA VAL A 80 -4.52 13.89 16.11
C VAL A 80 -3.68 14.48 17.24
N ASN A 81 -3.40 13.71 18.29
CA ASN A 81 -2.51 14.13 19.37
C ASN A 81 -1.07 14.19 18.84
N PRO A 82 -0.41 15.39 18.78
CA PRO A 82 0.95 15.48 18.26
C PRO A 82 1.99 14.67 19.04
N ASP A 83 1.72 14.38 20.33
CA ASP A 83 2.59 13.57 21.17
C ASP A 83 2.54 12.08 20.83
N HIS A 84 1.52 11.65 20.11
CA HIS A 84 1.34 10.31 19.58
C HIS A 84 1.79 10.18 18.11
N LEU A 85 2.43 11.23 17.57
CA LEU A 85 2.88 11.27 16.19
C LEU A 85 4.40 11.36 16.11
N PHE A 86 4.97 10.72 15.11
CA PHE A 86 6.37 10.82 14.74
C PHE A 86 6.56 10.82 13.22
N LEU A 87 7.71 11.29 12.77
CA LEU A 87 8.06 11.29 11.35
C LEU A 87 8.92 10.08 11.00
N GLY A 88 8.69 9.53 9.83
CA GLY A 88 9.49 8.42 9.33
C GLY A 88 9.38 8.29 7.81
N THR A 89 10.33 7.59 7.21
CA THR A 89 10.30 7.23 5.80
C THR A 89 9.24 6.17 5.53
N VAL A 90 8.95 5.89 4.27
CA VAL A 90 8.10 4.76 3.86
C VAL A 90 8.68 3.43 4.38
N GLN A 91 10.01 3.28 4.38
CA GLN A 91 10.68 2.10 4.91
C GLN A 91 10.48 1.96 6.43
N ASP A 92 10.55 3.08 7.17
CA ASP A 92 10.30 3.08 8.61
C ASP A 92 8.85 2.69 8.91
N ASN A 93 7.88 3.18 8.14
CA ASN A 93 6.48 2.79 8.27
C ASN A 93 6.28 1.27 8.05
N ILE A 94 6.91 0.72 7.01
CA ILE A 94 6.84 -0.73 6.75
C ILE A 94 7.49 -1.51 7.88
N ARG A 95 8.66 -1.08 8.34
CA ARG A 95 9.38 -1.72 9.46
C ARG A 95 8.57 -1.67 10.75
N ASP A 96 7.97 -0.53 11.07
CA ASP A 96 7.08 -0.37 12.21
C ASP A 96 5.89 -1.33 12.14
N CYS A 97 5.24 -1.42 10.99
CA CYS A 97 4.15 -2.35 10.73
C CYS A 97 4.56 -3.83 10.93
N ILE A 98 5.77 -4.20 10.48
CA ILE A 98 6.33 -5.56 10.66
C ILE A 98 6.61 -5.83 12.13
N ASN A 99 7.31 -4.91 12.81
CA ASN A 99 7.71 -5.05 14.22
C ASN A 99 6.50 -5.17 15.16
N LYS A 100 5.41 -4.51 14.81
CA LYS A 100 4.13 -4.56 15.54
C LYS A 100 3.23 -5.74 15.13
N GLY A 101 3.72 -6.65 14.26
CA GLY A 101 2.99 -7.84 13.82
C GLY A 101 1.75 -7.57 12.95
N ARG A 102 1.61 -6.37 12.40
CA ARG A 102 0.44 -5.96 11.59
C ARG A 102 0.63 -6.14 10.08
N TYR A 103 1.84 -6.47 9.65
CA TYR A 103 2.13 -6.68 8.25
C TYR A 103 1.46 -7.96 7.74
N VAL A 104 0.45 -7.79 6.90
CA VAL A 104 -0.16 -8.89 6.16
C VAL A 104 0.46 -8.93 4.78
N LYS A 105 1.20 -10.00 4.49
CA LYS A 105 1.76 -10.20 3.14
C LYS A 105 0.59 -10.32 2.16
N PRO A 106 0.53 -9.49 1.11
CA PRO A 106 -0.52 -9.62 0.12
C PRO A 106 -0.48 -11.01 -0.50
N PRO A 107 -1.64 -11.63 -0.80
CA PRO A 107 -1.70 -12.90 -1.48
C PRO A 107 -0.92 -12.79 -2.79
N ARG A 108 -0.06 -13.78 -3.05
CA ARG A 108 0.60 -13.87 -4.36
C ARG A 108 -0.45 -14.30 -5.37
N MET A 109 -0.88 -13.37 -6.18
CA MET A 109 -1.68 -13.71 -7.35
C MET A 109 -0.81 -14.52 -8.31
N ALA A 110 -1.23 -15.74 -8.63
CA ALA A 110 -0.52 -16.67 -9.50
C ALA A 110 -1.33 -16.87 -10.79
N GLY A 111 -0.64 -17.25 -11.86
CA GLY A 111 -1.30 -17.52 -13.11
C GLY A 111 -1.94 -16.29 -13.73
N GLU A 112 -3.10 -16.46 -14.35
CA GLU A 112 -3.84 -15.38 -15.03
C GLU A 112 -4.47 -14.37 -14.08
N ASP A 113 -4.63 -14.69 -12.79
CA ASP A 113 -5.09 -13.74 -11.77
C ASP A 113 -4.04 -12.66 -11.46
N ASN A 114 -2.79 -12.85 -11.87
CA ASN A 114 -1.77 -11.82 -11.74
C ASN A 114 -2.00 -10.73 -12.80
N TYR A 115 -2.21 -9.48 -12.37
CA TYR A 115 -2.46 -8.34 -13.27
C TYR A 115 -1.34 -8.09 -14.31
N ASN A 116 -0.14 -8.64 -14.11
CA ASN A 116 0.97 -8.62 -15.07
C ASN A 116 1.02 -9.88 -15.95
N ALA A 117 0.07 -10.81 -15.82
CA ALA A 117 0.05 -11.98 -16.66
C ALA A 117 -0.24 -11.60 -18.11
N THR A 118 0.64 -12.03 -19.02
CA THR A 118 0.46 -11.83 -20.47
C THR A 118 -0.12 -13.06 -21.15
N LEU A 119 -0.20 -14.17 -20.45
CA LEU A 119 -0.75 -15.44 -20.93
C LEU A 119 -1.90 -15.89 -20.03
N THR A 120 -2.83 -16.62 -20.63
CA THR A 120 -3.85 -17.37 -19.88
C THR A 120 -3.27 -18.68 -19.35
N GLU A 121 -3.94 -19.28 -18.38
CA GLU A 121 -3.57 -20.59 -17.85
C GLU A 121 -3.59 -21.67 -18.94
N GLN A 122 -4.57 -21.57 -19.85
CA GLN A 122 -4.68 -22.48 -20.99
C GLN A 122 -3.48 -22.37 -21.94
N GLN A 123 -3.03 -21.14 -22.26
CA GLN A 123 -1.84 -20.90 -23.07
C GLN A 123 -0.56 -21.44 -22.39
N ALA A 124 -0.45 -21.22 -21.07
CA ALA A 124 0.70 -21.73 -20.31
C ALA A 124 0.74 -23.27 -20.27
N LYS A 125 -0.41 -23.93 -20.09
CA LYS A 125 -0.53 -25.41 -20.19
C LYS A 125 -0.11 -25.89 -21.57
N PHE A 126 -0.56 -25.24 -22.62
CA PHE A 126 -0.16 -25.56 -23.99
C PHE A 126 1.37 -25.46 -24.17
N VAL A 127 1.99 -24.39 -23.68
CA VAL A 127 3.46 -24.23 -23.75
C VAL A 127 4.19 -25.37 -23.02
N ILE A 128 3.70 -25.79 -21.84
CA ILE A 128 4.29 -26.88 -21.06
C ILE A 128 4.16 -28.22 -21.84
N GLU A 129 2.98 -28.52 -22.36
CA GLU A 129 2.69 -29.77 -23.07
C GLU A 129 3.53 -29.95 -24.34
N TYR A 130 3.80 -28.85 -25.05
CA TYR A 130 4.51 -28.87 -26.32
C TYR A 130 6.00 -28.53 -26.19
N HIS A 131 6.57 -28.55 -24.99
CA HIS A 131 7.96 -28.17 -24.68
C HIS A 131 9.00 -28.81 -25.59
N TYR A 132 8.89 -30.11 -25.83
CA TYR A 132 9.84 -30.86 -26.66
C TYR A 132 9.36 -31.13 -28.10
N LYS A 133 8.15 -30.69 -28.43
CA LYS A 133 7.50 -30.96 -29.71
C LYS A 133 7.62 -29.77 -30.69
N ILE A 134 7.70 -28.56 -30.13
CA ILE A 134 7.71 -27.29 -30.91
C ILE A 134 8.83 -26.39 -30.35
N THR A 135 9.51 -25.68 -31.28
CA THR A 135 10.57 -24.76 -30.86
C THR A 135 10.02 -23.60 -30.03
N GLN A 136 10.84 -23.09 -29.09
CA GLN A 136 10.45 -21.96 -28.24
C GLN A 136 10.03 -20.72 -29.06
N LYS A 137 10.71 -20.46 -30.18
CA LYS A 137 10.35 -19.37 -31.09
C LYS A 137 8.94 -19.57 -31.66
N ARG A 138 8.63 -20.75 -32.09
CA ARG A 138 7.29 -21.07 -32.65
C ARG A 138 6.20 -21.05 -31.60
N LEU A 139 6.48 -21.54 -30.37
CA LEU A 139 5.56 -21.42 -29.26
C LEU A 139 5.26 -19.95 -28.92
N ALA A 140 6.31 -19.11 -28.86
CA ALA A 140 6.17 -17.68 -28.59
C ALA A 140 5.27 -16.97 -29.64
N GLU A 141 5.45 -17.31 -30.93
CA GLU A 141 4.59 -16.82 -32.02
C GLU A 141 3.13 -17.25 -31.86
N ILE A 142 2.89 -18.53 -31.50
CA ILE A 142 1.53 -19.08 -31.36
C ILE A 142 0.77 -18.42 -30.19
N VAL A 143 1.41 -18.26 -29.04
CA VAL A 143 0.75 -17.73 -27.83
C VAL A 143 0.88 -16.21 -27.69
N GLY A 144 1.65 -15.54 -28.57
CA GLY A 144 1.77 -14.09 -28.58
C GLY A 144 2.65 -13.50 -27.48
N CYS A 145 3.75 -14.19 -27.11
CA CYS A 145 4.66 -13.69 -26.07
C CYS A 145 6.12 -13.75 -26.51
N SER A 146 7.06 -13.35 -25.63
CA SER A 146 8.49 -13.42 -25.91
C SER A 146 9.04 -14.84 -25.73
N THR A 147 10.13 -15.17 -26.42
CA THR A 147 10.85 -16.44 -26.24
C THR A 147 11.39 -16.60 -24.82
N SER A 148 11.79 -15.48 -24.16
CA SER A 148 12.21 -15.48 -22.75
C SER A 148 11.08 -15.89 -21.79
N ALA A 149 9.83 -15.49 -22.12
CA ALA A 149 8.67 -15.94 -21.34
C ALA A 149 8.44 -17.44 -21.49
N ILE A 150 8.56 -17.98 -22.70
CA ILE A 150 8.51 -19.45 -22.97
C ILE A 150 9.58 -20.18 -22.17
N GLU A 151 10.83 -19.68 -22.22
CA GLU A 151 11.94 -20.28 -21.47
C GLU A 151 11.66 -20.28 -19.96
N ALA A 152 11.14 -19.17 -19.40
CA ALA A 152 10.79 -19.07 -17.99
C ALA A 152 9.71 -20.10 -17.57
N ILE A 153 8.73 -20.35 -18.44
CA ILE A 153 7.73 -21.40 -18.24
C ILE A 153 8.40 -22.77 -18.25
N HIS A 154 9.22 -23.08 -19.27
CA HIS A 154 9.90 -24.38 -19.40
C HIS A 154 10.82 -24.67 -18.20
N ARG A 155 11.52 -23.67 -17.68
CA ARG A 155 12.38 -23.78 -16.49
C ARG A 155 11.63 -23.78 -15.17
N GLY A 156 10.30 -23.61 -15.18
CA GLY A 156 9.51 -23.55 -13.97
C GLY A 156 9.73 -22.31 -13.12
N LEU A 157 10.20 -21.24 -13.70
CA LEU A 157 10.37 -19.96 -12.98
C LEU A 157 9.06 -19.21 -12.84
N THR A 158 8.18 -19.37 -13.85
CA THR A 158 6.80 -18.85 -13.85
C THR A 158 5.80 -20.00 -13.95
N TRP A 159 4.52 -19.74 -13.69
CA TRP A 159 3.44 -20.74 -13.78
C TRP A 159 3.72 -22.01 -12.96
N LYS A 160 4.32 -21.83 -11.78
CA LYS A 160 4.78 -22.93 -10.90
C LYS A 160 3.68 -23.83 -10.37
N HIS A 161 2.44 -23.35 -10.37
CA HIS A 161 1.27 -24.07 -9.90
C HIS A 161 0.75 -25.09 -10.94
N LEU A 162 1.20 -24.98 -12.19
CA LEU A 162 0.80 -25.93 -13.23
C LEU A 162 1.67 -27.19 -13.20
N PRO A 163 1.06 -28.38 -13.41
CA PRO A 163 1.80 -29.64 -13.54
C PRO A 163 2.69 -29.63 -14.78
N ARG A 164 3.81 -30.37 -14.72
CA ARG A 164 4.78 -30.55 -15.81
C ARG A 164 4.95 -31.99 -16.15
#